data_7132bdaeb861bdeafff8213a586a4306
#
_entry.id   7132bdaeb861bdeafff8213a586a4306
#
_cell.length_a   1.000
_cell.length_b   1.000
_cell.length_c   1.000
_cell.angle_alpha   90.00
_cell.angle_beta   90.00
_cell.angle_gamma   90.00
#
_symmetry.space_group_name_H-M   'P 1'
#
loop_
_entity.id
_entity.type
_entity.pdbx_description
1 polymer ?
#
loop_
_entity_poly.entity_id
_entity_poly.type
_entity_poly.pdbx_seq_one_letter_code
_entity_poly.pdbx_strand_id
1 'polypeptide(L)'
;MLEKYPKDVKLVIKHFSIHSFARKSAIAALAAGKQGRFWEFHEKLFANQKELSDAKVEKIAQELRLNMEQFKQDLKDPSLGLLIDRDLNDGLQAKIRATPTIFVNGRLLSKESLSGLREAIEAELKKRR
;
A
#
# COMPACT_ATOMS: atom_id res chain seq x y z
N MET A 1 1.49 -0.12 15.26
CA MET A 1 0.35 -1.01 15.56
C MET A 1 0.66 -2.49 15.41
N LEU A 2 1.33 -2.88 14.35
CA LEU A 2 1.70 -4.29 14.18
C LEU A 2 2.65 -4.77 15.26
N GLU A 3 3.55 -3.93 15.72
CA GLU A 3 4.48 -4.26 16.81
C GLU A 3 3.75 -4.54 18.13
N LYS A 4 2.65 -3.82 18.38
CA LYS A 4 1.85 -3.99 19.60
C LYS A 4 0.95 -5.22 19.54
N TYR A 5 0.49 -5.59 18.33
CA TYR A 5 -0.45 -6.70 18.13
C TYR A 5 0.06 -7.66 17.05
N PRO A 6 1.22 -8.32 17.27
CA PRO A 6 1.87 -9.10 16.21
C PRO A 6 1.09 -10.34 15.76
N LYS A 7 0.19 -10.85 16.60
CA LYS A 7 -0.58 -12.06 16.28
C LYS A 7 -2.05 -11.78 15.99
N ASP A 8 -2.55 -10.62 16.39
CA ASP A 8 -3.99 -10.31 16.33
C ASP A 8 -4.37 -9.39 15.19
N VAL A 9 -3.40 -8.68 14.61
CA VAL A 9 -3.65 -7.67 13.58
C VAL A 9 -2.93 -8.01 12.29
N LYS A 10 -3.68 -8.01 11.19
CA LYS A 10 -3.15 -8.13 9.84
C LYS A 10 -3.39 -6.80 9.10
N LEU A 11 -2.33 -6.23 8.55
CA LEU A 11 -2.44 -5.03 7.73
C LEU A 11 -2.57 -5.42 6.26
N VAL A 12 -3.60 -4.91 5.61
CA VAL A 12 -3.80 -5.06 4.18
C VAL A 12 -3.80 -3.66 3.56
N ILE A 13 -2.90 -3.43 2.60
CA ILE A 13 -2.86 -2.18 1.85
C ILE A 13 -3.56 -2.39 0.52
N LYS A 14 -4.50 -1.49 0.23
CA LYS A 14 -5.14 -1.42 -1.08
C LYS A 14 -4.80 -0.08 -1.71
N HIS A 15 -4.48 -0.11 -3.00
CA HIS A 15 -4.09 1.09 -3.74
C HIS A 15 -5.31 1.88 -4.18
N PHE A 16 -5.28 3.19 -3.96
CA PHE A 16 -6.30 4.10 -4.46
C PHE A 16 -5.60 5.17 -5.29
N SER A 17 -5.25 4.79 -6.51
CA SER A 17 -4.37 5.56 -7.39
C SER A 17 -5.20 6.43 -8.32
N ILE A 18 -5.50 7.65 -7.87
CA ILE A 18 -6.31 8.61 -8.64
C ILE A 18 -5.47 9.56 -9.51
N HIS A 19 -4.14 9.53 -9.36
CA HIS A 19 -3.23 10.31 -10.17
C HIS A 19 -2.36 9.38 -11.02
N SER A 20 -1.96 9.83 -12.22
CA SER A 20 -1.22 9.00 -13.17
C SER A 20 0.10 8.48 -12.61
N PHE A 21 0.86 9.30 -11.89
CA PHE A 21 2.12 8.86 -11.32
C PHE A 21 1.92 7.96 -10.09
N ALA A 22 0.82 8.14 -9.36
CA ALA A 22 0.47 7.25 -8.26
C ALA A 22 0.25 5.82 -8.76
N ARG A 23 -0.35 5.65 -9.95
CA ARG A 23 -0.51 4.34 -10.57
C ARG A 23 0.84 3.69 -10.89
N LYS A 24 1.76 4.43 -11.47
CA LYS A 24 3.12 3.94 -11.78
C LYS A 24 3.86 3.54 -10.51
N SER A 25 3.78 4.34 -9.47
CA SER A 25 4.41 4.05 -8.18
C SER A 25 3.84 2.79 -7.54
N ALA A 26 2.52 2.61 -7.60
CA ALA A 26 1.85 1.43 -7.07
C ALA A 26 2.29 0.16 -7.81
N ILE A 27 2.37 0.22 -9.13
CA ILE A 27 2.85 -0.90 -9.94
C ILE A 27 4.30 -1.24 -9.57
N ALA A 28 5.14 -0.22 -9.40
CA ALA A 28 6.54 -0.42 -9.01
C ALA A 28 6.66 -1.11 -7.65
N ALA A 29 5.84 -0.71 -6.67
CA ALA A 29 5.84 -1.35 -5.37
C ALA A 29 5.40 -2.82 -5.47
N LEU A 30 4.40 -3.12 -6.31
CA LEU A 30 3.97 -4.50 -6.54
C LEU A 30 5.06 -5.32 -7.24
N ALA A 31 5.77 -4.73 -8.19
CA ALA A 31 6.89 -5.39 -8.85
C ALA A 31 8.01 -5.71 -7.84
N ALA A 32 8.32 -4.77 -6.96
CA ALA A 32 9.26 -5.01 -5.87
C ALA A 32 8.76 -6.12 -4.94
N GLY A 33 7.45 -6.18 -4.73
CA GLY A 33 6.80 -7.22 -3.93
C GLY A 33 7.00 -8.62 -4.48
N LYS A 34 7.09 -8.77 -5.81
CA LYS A 34 7.40 -10.05 -6.44
C LYS A 34 8.80 -10.55 -6.07
N GLN A 35 9.66 -9.66 -5.63
CA GLN A 35 11.01 -9.98 -5.17
C GLN A 35 11.14 -9.91 -3.64
N GLY A 36 10.00 -9.88 -2.94
CA GLY A 36 9.96 -9.85 -1.49
C GLY A 36 10.34 -8.52 -0.85
N ARG A 37 10.23 -7.42 -1.60
CA ARG A 37 10.67 -6.09 -1.15
C ARG A 37 9.57 -5.03 -1.20
N PHE A 38 8.30 -5.45 -1.10
CA PHE A 38 7.18 -4.50 -1.14
C PHE A 38 7.28 -3.41 -0.07
N TRP A 39 7.46 -3.81 1.18
CA TRP A 39 7.43 -2.85 2.31
C TRP A 39 8.61 -1.88 2.26
N GLU A 40 9.80 -2.35 1.94
CA GLU A 40 10.98 -1.50 1.81
C GLU A 40 10.80 -0.50 0.66
N PHE A 41 10.25 -0.94 -0.45
CA PHE A 41 9.98 -0.08 -1.59
C PHE A 41 8.91 0.97 -1.26
N HIS A 42 7.85 0.54 -0.62
CA HIS A 42 6.75 1.39 -0.17
C HIS A 42 7.25 2.51 0.75
N GLU A 43 8.08 2.18 1.73
CA GLU A 43 8.68 3.17 2.63
C GLU A 43 9.53 4.18 1.88
N LYS A 44 10.33 3.75 0.92
CA LYS A 44 11.17 4.65 0.13
C LYS A 44 10.34 5.55 -0.79
N LEU A 45 9.23 5.05 -1.31
CA LEU A 45 8.30 5.88 -2.08
C LEU A 45 7.73 7.00 -1.22
N PHE A 46 7.31 6.69 -0.01
CA PHE A 46 6.80 7.71 0.92
C PHE A 46 7.86 8.73 1.28
N ALA A 47 9.08 8.26 1.57
CA ALA A 47 10.18 9.16 1.93
C ALA A 47 10.55 10.13 0.79
N ASN A 48 10.26 9.76 -0.45
CA ASN A 48 10.60 10.54 -1.65
C ASN A 48 9.38 11.06 -2.40
N GLN A 49 8.21 11.10 -1.77
CA GLN A 49 6.95 11.39 -2.48
C GLN A 49 6.91 12.73 -3.19
N LYS A 50 7.72 13.70 -2.77
CA LYS A 50 7.80 15.01 -3.43
C LYS A 50 8.70 15.03 -4.67
N GLU A 51 9.50 14.00 -4.86
CA GLU A 51 10.51 13.92 -5.92
C GLU A 51 10.31 12.71 -6.82
N LEU A 52 9.12 12.12 -6.84
CA LEU A 52 8.89 10.91 -7.61
C LEU A 52 8.94 11.17 -9.10
N SER A 53 9.64 10.28 -9.80
CA SER A 53 9.79 10.25 -11.25
C SER A 53 10.17 8.84 -11.65
N ASP A 54 10.13 8.53 -12.94
CA ASP A 54 10.56 7.21 -13.42
C ASP A 54 12.02 6.94 -13.02
N ALA A 55 12.89 7.95 -13.11
CA ALA A 55 14.28 7.83 -12.71
C ALA A 55 14.43 7.55 -11.22
N LYS A 56 13.62 8.21 -10.38
CA LYS A 56 13.66 8.00 -8.93
C LYS A 56 13.19 6.61 -8.55
N VAL A 57 12.13 6.12 -9.20
CA VAL A 57 11.64 4.76 -8.99
C VAL A 57 12.72 3.72 -9.34
N GLU A 58 13.40 3.91 -10.45
CA GLU A 58 14.51 3.03 -10.85
C GLU A 58 15.64 3.08 -9.82
N LYS A 59 15.97 4.26 -9.35
CA LYS A 59 17.02 4.44 -8.33
C LYS A 59 16.67 3.70 -7.03
N ILE A 60 15.42 3.79 -6.59
CA ILE A 60 14.95 3.06 -5.41
C ILE A 60 15.13 1.55 -5.60
N ALA A 61 14.76 1.04 -6.77
CA ALA A 61 14.92 -0.38 -7.07
C ALA A 61 16.40 -0.80 -7.01
N GLN A 62 17.29 0.04 -7.52
CA GLN A 62 18.75 -0.20 -7.45
C GLN A 62 19.26 -0.18 -6.02
N GLU A 63 18.81 0.77 -5.20
CA GLU A 63 19.21 0.87 -3.81
C GLU A 63 18.81 -0.38 -3.01
N LEU A 64 17.66 -0.97 -3.33
CA LEU A 64 17.16 -2.19 -2.71
C LEU A 64 17.79 -3.46 -3.30
N ARG A 65 18.69 -3.31 -4.28
CA ARG A 65 19.39 -4.42 -4.94
C ARG A 65 18.45 -5.42 -5.59
N LEU A 66 17.37 -4.93 -6.18
CA LEU A 66 16.46 -5.77 -6.93
C LEU A 66 17.12 -6.28 -8.21
N ASN A 67 16.67 -7.43 -8.70
CA ASN A 67 17.01 -7.87 -10.04
C ASN A 67 16.35 -6.89 -11.01
N MET A 68 17.16 -6.01 -11.62
CA MET A 68 16.64 -4.92 -12.45
C MET A 68 15.99 -5.40 -13.74
N GLU A 69 16.51 -6.48 -14.33
CA GLU A 69 15.91 -7.06 -15.52
C GLU A 69 14.49 -7.56 -15.22
N GLN A 70 14.34 -8.33 -14.15
CA GLN A 70 13.04 -8.83 -13.70
C GLN A 70 12.12 -7.68 -13.29
N PHE A 71 12.65 -6.69 -12.59
CA PHE A 71 11.87 -5.52 -12.17
C PHE A 71 11.28 -4.79 -13.38
N LYS A 72 12.08 -4.55 -14.41
CA LYS A 72 11.63 -3.86 -15.61
C LYS A 72 10.58 -4.66 -16.38
N GLN A 73 10.73 -5.98 -16.43
CA GLN A 73 9.73 -6.86 -17.03
C GLN A 73 8.41 -6.80 -16.25
N ASP A 74 8.50 -6.88 -14.93
CA ASP A 74 7.31 -6.85 -14.06
C ASP A 74 6.58 -5.50 -14.13
N LEU A 75 7.28 -4.39 -14.32
CA LEU A 75 6.64 -3.09 -14.53
C LEU A 75 5.71 -3.09 -15.74
N LYS A 76 5.98 -3.93 -16.72
CA LYS A 76 5.17 -4.05 -17.95
C LYS A 76 4.12 -5.15 -17.87
N ASP A 77 4.08 -5.88 -16.77
CA ASP A 77 3.13 -6.99 -16.58
C ASP A 77 1.70 -6.45 -16.45
N PRO A 78 0.79 -6.78 -17.39
CA PRO A 78 -0.59 -6.28 -17.31
C PRO A 78 -1.34 -6.70 -16.05
N SER A 79 -0.97 -7.83 -15.43
CA SER A 79 -1.64 -8.32 -14.23
C SER A 79 -1.48 -7.37 -13.05
N LEU A 80 -0.35 -6.64 -12.96
CA LEU A 80 -0.14 -5.66 -11.90
C LEU A 80 -1.04 -4.45 -12.08
N GLY A 81 -1.19 -3.98 -13.31
CA GLY A 81 -2.12 -2.88 -13.61
C GLY A 81 -3.56 -3.26 -13.31
N LEU A 82 -3.96 -4.49 -13.65
CA LEU A 82 -5.30 -4.98 -13.33
C LEU A 82 -5.55 -5.05 -11.83
N LEU A 83 -4.55 -5.42 -11.05
CA LEU A 83 -4.66 -5.44 -9.60
C LEU A 83 -4.90 -4.04 -9.03
N ILE A 84 -4.16 -3.05 -9.53
CA ILE A 84 -4.33 -1.65 -9.13
C ILE A 84 -5.73 -1.15 -9.52
N ASP A 85 -6.17 -1.46 -10.72
CA ASP A 85 -7.50 -1.05 -11.22
C ASP A 85 -8.61 -1.68 -10.38
N ARG A 86 -8.43 -2.93 -9.97
CA ARG A 86 -9.38 -3.62 -9.09
C ARG A 86 -9.46 -2.95 -7.72
N ASP A 87 -8.30 -2.60 -7.13
CA ASP A 87 -8.26 -1.91 -5.85
C ASP A 87 -8.95 -0.55 -5.94
N LEU A 88 -8.73 0.19 -7.02
CA LEU A 88 -9.38 1.48 -7.24
C LEU A 88 -10.91 1.29 -7.34
N ASN A 89 -11.35 0.30 -8.10
CA ASN A 89 -12.78 0.03 -8.26
C ASN A 89 -13.42 -0.37 -6.93
N ASP A 90 -12.74 -1.21 -6.13
CA ASP A 90 -13.20 -1.59 -4.80
C ASP A 90 -13.38 -0.35 -3.91
N GLY A 91 -12.40 0.57 -3.96
CA GLY A 91 -12.47 1.82 -3.22
C GLY A 91 -13.65 2.69 -3.64
N LEU A 92 -13.87 2.83 -4.94
CA LEU A 92 -14.99 3.61 -5.47
C LEU A 92 -16.34 3.01 -5.05
N GLN A 93 -16.46 1.69 -5.07
CA GLN A 93 -17.68 1.00 -4.63
C GLN A 93 -17.91 1.19 -3.12
N ALA A 94 -16.85 1.26 -2.32
CA ALA A 94 -16.94 1.54 -0.89
C ALA A 94 -17.11 3.03 -0.58
N LYS A 95 -17.28 3.86 -1.61
CA LYS A 95 -17.48 5.31 -1.51
C LYS A 95 -16.29 6.05 -0.89
N ILE A 96 -15.10 5.52 -1.11
CA ILE A 96 -13.86 6.18 -0.68
C ILE A 96 -13.61 7.38 -1.59
N ARG A 97 -13.32 8.54 -0.99
CA ARG A 97 -13.13 9.80 -1.73
C ARG A 97 -11.73 10.36 -1.61
N ALA A 98 -10.97 9.91 -0.64
CA ALA A 98 -9.65 10.46 -0.35
C ALA A 98 -8.77 9.41 0.32
N THR A 99 -7.47 9.67 0.34
CA THR A 99 -6.48 8.83 1.01
C THR A 99 -5.77 9.66 2.08
N PRO A 100 -5.38 9.05 3.19
CA PRO A 100 -5.65 7.67 3.56
C PRO A 100 -7.09 7.45 4.05
N THR A 101 -7.60 6.25 3.81
CA THR A 101 -8.88 5.79 4.37
C THR A 101 -8.61 4.45 5.03
N ILE A 102 -9.04 4.29 6.27
CA ILE A 102 -8.73 3.12 7.08
C ILE A 102 -10.02 2.43 7.51
N PHE A 103 -10.05 1.11 7.32
CA PHE A 103 -11.11 0.25 7.84
C PHE A 103 -10.52 -0.73 8.85
N VAL A 104 -11.26 -0.98 9.92
CA VAL A 104 -10.92 -2.02 10.89
C VAL A 104 -12.05 -3.02 10.90
N ASN A 105 -11.77 -4.24 10.44
CA ASN A 105 -12.77 -5.31 10.28
C ASN A 105 -14.04 -4.83 9.55
N GLY A 106 -13.84 -4.12 8.43
CA GLY A 106 -14.94 -3.64 7.59
C GLY A 106 -15.64 -2.37 8.06
N ARG A 107 -15.20 -1.79 9.19
CA ARG A 107 -15.78 -0.54 9.70
C ARG A 107 -14.86 0.63 9.42
N LEU A 108 -15.42 1.67 8.82
CA LEU A 108 -14.66 2.89 8.52
C LEU A 108 -14.18 3.55 9.81
N LEU A 109 -12.88 3.84 9.86
CA LEU A 109 -12.29 4.55 10.98
C LEU A 109 -12.62 6.05 10.85
N SER A 110 -13.35 6.58 11.86
CA SER A 110 -13.73 7.99 11.86
C SER A 110 -12.64 8.91 12.37
N LYS A 111 -11.75 8.39 13.22
CA LYS A 111 -10.65 9.15 13.81
C LYS A 111 -9.33 8.59 13.32
N GLU A 112 -8.76 9.23 12.30
CA GLU A 112 -7.53 8.80 11.63
C GLU A 112 -6.27 9.19 12.41
N SER A 113 -6.13 8.66 13.63
CA SER A 113 -4.97 8.87 14.48
C SER A 113 -4.53 7.54 15.06
N LEU A 114 -3.32 7.49 15.62
CA LEU A 114 -2.86 6.28 16.30
C LEU A 114 -3.78 5.89 17.45
N SER A 115 -4.26 6.85 18.23
CA SER A 115 -5.19 6.56 19.32
C SER A 115 -6.53 6.05 18.83
N GLY A 116 -7.07 6.65 17.76
CA GLY A 116 -8.33 6.19 17.15
C GLY A 116 -8.21 4.79 16.59
N LEU A 117 -7.10 4.48 15.91
CA LEU A 117 -6.83 3.15 15.39
C LEU A 117 -6.72 2.13 16.52
N ARG A 118 -6.00 2.47 17.59
CA ARG A 118 -5.86 1.60 18.75
C ARG A 118 -7.20 1.29 19.38
N GLU A 119 -8.02 2.32 19.59
CA GLU A 119 -9.37 2.14 20.17
C GLU A 119 -10.22 1.20 19.32
N ALA A 120 -10.18 1.37 17.99
CA ALA A 120 -10.95 0.51 17.08
C ALA A 120 -10.46 -0.93 17.13
N ILE A 121 -9.14 -1.14 17.16
CA ILE A 121 -8.56 -2.49 17.25
C ILE A 121 -8.95 -3.15 18.56
N GLU A 122 -8.81 -2.45 19.67
CA GLU A 122 -9.13 -2.98 20.99
C GLU A 122 -10.62 -3.31 21.13
N ALA A 123 -11.50 -2.49 20.54
CA ALA A 123 -12.92 -2.75 20.53
C ALA A 123 -13.24 -4.06 19.78
N GLU A 124 -12.56 -4.30 18.66
CA GLU A 124 -12.77 -5.54 17.89
C GLU A 124 -12.19 -6.76 18.60
N LEU A 125 -11.07 -6.62 19.28
CA LEU A 125 -10.48 -7.71 20.06
C LEU A 125 -11.38 -8.11 21.23
N LYS A 126 -12.04 -7.16 21.87
CA LYS A 126 -13.01 -7.45 22.94
C LYS A 126 -14.20 -8.28 22.47
N LYS A 127 -14.64 -8.09 21.23
CA LYS A 127 -15.73 -8.86 20.64
C LYS A 127 -15.39 -10.33 20.44
N ARG A 128 -14.10 -10.66 20.35
CA ARG A 128 -13.62 -12.04 20.16
C ARG A 128 -13.59 -12.85 21.46
N ARG A 129 -13.74 -12.17 22.57
CA ARG A 129 -13.73 -12.80 23.91
C ARG A 129 -15.18 -13.09 24.42
#